data_cdf51abcef967a289e65f6f65cfbffd6
#
_entry.id   cdf51abcef967a289e65f6f65cfbffd6
#
_cell.length_a   1.000
_cell.length_b   1.000
_cell.length_c   1.000
_cell.angle_alpha   90.00
_cell.angle_beta   90.00
_cell.angle_gamma   90.00
#
_symmetry.space_group_name_H-M   'P 1'
#
loop_
_entity.id
_entity.type
_entity.pdbx_description
1 polymer ?
#
loop_
_entity_poly.entity_id
_entity_poly.type
_entity_poly.pdbx_seq_one_letter_code
_entity_poly.pdbx_strand_id
1 'polypeptide(L)'
;DRCVAERIKVLLRGSRHFPPLSIESCSCRGLPGCRRARAASSLVHRELNGWLEEILHEFGLDDEPVVFRISGCPNGCSRPLFAELAMVGRSEGVYDVFAGGRAQGDRTAFLLRRAVPLGEVRELFRELFRQFALAKGENEEWTFGEWVFDRLLSGETEP
;
A
#
# COMPACT_ATOMS: atom_id res chain seq x y z
N ASP A 1 -6.40 -25.98 -12.66
CA ASP A 1 -6.02 -26.59 -13.94
C ASP A 1 -4.63 -26.11 -14.36
N ARG A 2 -3.61 -26.94 -14.16
CA ARG A 2 -2.18 -26.62 -14.45
C ARG A 2 -1.98 -26.09 -15.87
N CYS A 3 -2.74 -26.61 -16.81
CA CYS A 3 -2.66 -26.23 -18.23
C CYS A 3 -3.10 -24.80 -18.50
N VAL A 4 -4.10 -24.29 -17.78
CA VAL A 4 -4.57 -22.89 -17.89
C VAL A 4 -3.54 -21.94 -17.29
N ALA A 5 -2.97 -22.27 -16.12
CA ALA A 5 -1.94 -21.47 -15.48
C ALA A 5 -0.67 -21.35 -16.34
N GLU A 6 -0.23 -22.43 -16.99
CA GLU A 6 0.92 -22.42 -17.90
C GLU A 6 0.64 -21.59 -19.17
N ARG A 7 -0.56 -21.67 -19.74
CA ARG A 7 -0.94 -20.86 -20.91
C ARG A 7 -1.02 -19.37 -20.55
N ILE A 8 -1.52 -19.03 -19.37
CA ILE A 8 -1.53 -17.65 -18.86
C ILE A 8 -0.10 -17.14 -18.69
N LYS A 9 0.81 -17.93 -18.09
CA LYS A 9 2.23 -17.57 -17.97
C LYS A 9 2.90 -17.33 -19.32
N VAL A 10 2.59 -18.13 -20.35
CA VAL A 10 3.14 -17.95 -21.71
C VAL A 10 2.61 -16.67 -22.34
N LEU A 11 1.33 -16.35 -22.16
CA LEU A 11 0.73 -15.11 -22.67
C LEU A 11 1.29 -13.85 -21.96
N LEU A 12 1.63 -13.97 -20.67
CA LEU A 12 2.21 -12.89 -19.89
C LEU A 12 3.72 -12.71 -20.11
N ARG A 13 4.43 -13.72 -20.65
CA ARG A 13 5.88 -13.62 -20.95
C ARG A 13 6.25 -12.57 -21.99
N GLY A 14 5.31 -12.07 -22.76
CA GLY A 14 5.48 -10.96 -23.71
C GLY A 14 4.91 -9.62 -23.22
N SER A 15 4.24 -9.60 -22.09
CA SER A 15 3.69 -8.39 -21.48
C SER A 15 4.76 -7.65 -20.68
N ARG A 16 4.64 -6.32 -20.65
CA ARG A 16 5.51 -5.45 -19.87
C ARG A 16 5.67 -6.00 -18.46
N HIS A 17 6.89 -6.03 -17.96
CA HIS A 17 7.16 -6.32 -16.55
C HIS A 17 6.47 -5.23 -15.72
N PHE A 18 5.38 -5.59 -15.07
CA PHE A 18 4.73 -4.73 -14.10
C PHE A 18 5.41 -4.96 -12.75
N PRO A 19 5.83 -3.89 -12.06
CA PRO A 19 6.36 -4.03 -10.71
C PRO A 19 5.32 -4.68 -9.78
N PRO A 20 5.74 -5.40 -8.73
CA PRO A 20 4.84 -6.07 -7.79
C PRO A 20 3.75 -5.13 -7.22
N LEU A 21 4.11 -3.90 -6.89
CA LEU A 21 3.17 -2.89 -6.38
C LEU A 21 2.04 -2.58 -7.36
N SER A 22 2.31 -2.47 -8.66
CA SER A 22 1.29 -2.20 -9.68
C SER A 22 0.26 -3.31 -9.79
N ILE A 23 0.64 -4.56 -9.48
CA ILE A 23 -0.25 -5.72 -9.53
C ILE A 23 -1.08 -5.85 -8.26
N GLU A 24 -0.48 -5.61 -7.11
CA GLU A 24 -1.08 -5.85 -5.80
C GLU A 24 -1.82 -4.62 -5.23
N SER A 25 -1.64 -3.44 -5.84
CA SER A 25 -2.30 -2.23 -5.39
C SER A 25 -3.70 -2.06 -5.98
N CYS A 26 -4.62 -1.49 -5.21
CA CYS A 26 -5.94 -1.16 -5.71
C CYS A 26 -6.61 0.00 -4.97
N SER A 27 -7.62 0.59 -5.61
CA SER A 27 -8.47 1.60 -5.00
C SER A 27 -9.96 1.35 -5.25
N CYS A 28 -10.81 1.91 -4.42
CA CYS A 28 -12.21 2.05 -4.75
C CYS A 28 -12.41 3.22 -5.73
N ARG A 29 -13.62 3.38 -6.26
CA ARG A 29 -13.92 4.42 -7.25
C ARG A 29 -13.69 5.84 -6.73
N GLY A 30 -14.02 6.14 -5.47
CA GLY A 30 -13.84 7.47 -4.89
C GLY A 30 -14.69 8.57 -5.55
N LEU A 31 -14.36 9.83 -5.22
CA LEU A 31 -14.93 11.00 -5.90
C LEU A 31 -14.32 11.15 -7.31
N PRO A 32 -15.06 11.73 -8.27
CA PRO A 32 -16.47 12.13 -8.21
C PRO A 32 -17.44 10.96 -8.48
N GLY A 33 -16.95 9.75 -8.70
CA GLY A 33 -17.75 8.63 -9.19
C GLY A 33 -18.59 7.89 -8.15
N CYS A 34 -18.40 8.16 -6.85
CA CYS A 34 -19.14 7.54 -5.77
C CYS A 34 -19.75 8.61 -4.85
N ARG A 35 -21.07 8.64 -4.71
CA ARG A 35 -21.79 9.62 -3.86
C ARG A 35 -21.50 9.48 -2.36
N ARG A 36 -20.99 8.33 -1.91
CA ARG A 36 -20.61 8.08 -0.52
C ARG A 36 -19.15 8.40 -0.21
N ALA A 37 -18.34 8.61 -1.25
CA ALA A 37 -16.94 8.91 -1.09
C ALA A 37 -16.75 10.32 -0.49
N ARG A 38 -15.71 10.46 0.29
CA ARG A 38 -15.24 11.70 0.90
C ARG A 38 -13.95 12.20 0.24
N ALA A 39 -13.26 11.31 -0.48
CA ALA A 39 -12.00 11.60 -1.15
C ALA A 39 -11.90 10.92 -2.53
N ALA A 40 -11.02 11.44 -3.39
CA ALA A 40 -10.80 11.01 -4.76
C ALA A 40 -9.82 9.82 -4.84
N SER A 41 -10.17 8.68 -4.23
CA SER A 41 -9.25 7.54 -4.05
C SER A 41 -8.63 7.00 -5.33
N SER A 42 -9.37 6.92 -6.45
CA SER A 42 -8.84 6.38 -7.71
C SER A 42 -7.84 7.31 -8.40
N LEU A 43 -7.99 8.62 -8.26
CA LEU A 43 -7.05 9.61 -8.79
C LEU A 43 -5.77 9.60 -7.96
N VAL A 44 -5.92 9.68 -6.63
CA VAL A 44 -4.80 9.65 -5.68
C VAL A 44 -4.02 8.33 -5.78
N HIS A 45 -4.71 7.20 -5.96
CA HIS A 45 -4.05 5.91 -6.13
C HIS A 45 -3.11 5.90 -7.33
N ARG A 46 -3.55 6.39 -8.49
CA ARG A 46 -2.68 6.43 -9.69
C ARG A 46 -1.44 7.28 -9.48
N GLU A 47 -1.60 8.43 -8.84
CA GLU A 47 -0.50 9.33 -8.55
C GLU A 47 0.49 8.73 -7.55
N LEU A 48 -0.02 8.20 -6.44
CA LEU A 48 0.82 7.62 -5.39
C LEU A 48 1.45 6.29 -5.81
N ASN A 49 0.79 5.48 -6.63
CA ASN A 49 1.34 4.20 -7.05
C ASN A 49 2.65 4.37 -7.84
N GLY A 50 2.66 5.26 -8.84
CA GLY A 50 3.88 5.54 -9.59
C GLY A 50 5.00 6.10 -8.70
N TRP A 51 4.64 7.01 -7.79
CA TRP A 51 5.61 7.57 -6.84
C TRP A 51 6.12 6.54 -5.82
N LEU A 52 5.28 5.60 -5.38
CA LEU A 52 5.72 4.50 -4.50
C LEU A 52 6.70 3.56 -5.21
N GLU A 53 6.49 3.29 -6.50
CA GLU A 53 7.44 2.51 -7.30
C GLU A 53 8.80 3.21 -7.39
N GLU A 54 8.81 4.54 -7.60
CA GLU A 54 10.04 5.34 -7.59
C GLU A 54 10.77 5.27 -6.23
N ILE A 55 10.04 5.35 -5.13
CA ILE A 55 10.58 5.25 -3.77
C ILE A 55 11.14 3.86 -3.48
N LEU A 56 10.42 2.79 -3.85
CA LEU A 56 10.92 1.43 -3.68
C LEU A 56 12.22 1.22 -4.46
N HIS A 57 12.29 1.72 -5.68
CA HIS A 57 13.50 1.70 -6.48
C HIS A 57 14.65 2.49 -5.84
N GLU A 58 14.39 3.69 -5.32
CA GLU A 58 15.39 4.53 -4.64
C GLU A 58 16.05 3.82 -3.46
N PHE A 59 15.27 3.02 -2.72
CA PHE A 59 15.76 2.27 -1.55
C PHE A 59 16.20 0.83 -1.86
N GLY A 60 16.23 0.41 -3.13
CA GLY A 60 16.60 -0.95 -3.53
C GLY A 60 15.61 -2.02 -3.12
N LEU A 61 14.32 -1.65 -3.06
CA LEU A 61 13.21 -2.50 -2.65
C LEU A 61 12.30 -2.90 -3.84
N ASP A 62 12.85 -2.96 -5.05
CA ASP A 62 12.08 -3.20 -6.29
C ASP A 62 11.26 -4.49 -6.27
N ASP A 63 11.78 -5.52 -5.63
CA ASP A 63 11.15 -6.84 -5.54
C ASP A 63 10.31 -7.02 -4.26
N GLU A 64 10.17 -5.96 -3.43
CA GLU A 64 9.41 -6.04 -2.19
C GLU A 64 7.91 -6.12 -2.49
N PRO A 65 7.23 -7.19 -2.03
CA PRO A 65 5.80 -7.32 -2.21
C PRO A 65 5.06 -6.39 -1.24
N VAL A 66 4.64 -5.23 -1.71
CA VAL A 66 3.85 -4.28 -0.92
C VAL A 66 2.42 -4.22 -1.46
N VAL A 67 1.45 -4.57 -0.62
CA VAL A 67 0.02 -4.42 -0.94
C VAL A 67 -0.45 -3.05 -0.49
N PHE A 68 -0.75 -2.17 -1.45
CA PHE A 68 -1.22 -0.82 -1.18
C PHE A 68 -2.68 -0.63 -1.59
N ARG A 69 -3.53 -0.12 -0.69
CA ARG A 69 -4.97 0.06 -0.96
C ARG A 69 -5.50 1.40 -0.47
N ILE A 70 -6.35 2.04 -1.30
CA ILE A 70 -7.02 3.29 -0.95
C ILE A 70 -8.54 3.17 -1.04
N SER A 71 -9.24 3.54 0.03
CA SER A 71 -10.69 3.75 0.03
C SER A 71 -11.03 5.22 0.17
N GLY A 72 -11.99 5.71 -0.60
CA GLY A 72 -12.44 7.10 -0.56
C GLY A 72 -13.32 7.45 0.65
N CYS A 73 -13.66 6.48 1.50
CA CYS A 73 -14.43 6.68 2.74
C CYS A 73 -14.33 5.43 3.64
N PRO A 74 -14.84 5.50 4.89
CA PRO A 74 -14.77 4.39 5.85
C PRO A 74 -15.52 3.11 5.45
N ASN A 75 -16.34 3.12 4.38
CA ASN A 75 -16.97 1.90 3.88
C ASN A 75 -15.96 0.82 3.43
N GLY A 76 -14.71 1.19 3.17
CA GLY A 76 -13.61 0.26 2.96
C GLY A 76 -13.73 -0.65 1.73
N CYS A 77 -14.33 -0.18 0.63
CA CYS A 77 -14.64 -1.01 -0.55
C CYS A 77 -13.41 -1.66 -1.21
N SER A 78 -12.22 -1.07 -1.08
CA SER A 78 -10.95 -1.66 -1.52
C SER A 78 -10.31 -2.59 -0.48
N ARG A 79 -11.00 -2.90 0.63
CA ARG A 79 -10.48 -3.66 1.76
C ARG A 79 -9.15 -3.10 2.32
N PRO A 80 -9.10 -1.80 2.67
CA PRO A 80 -7.85 -1.15 3.08
C PRO A 80 -7.23 -1.79 4.33
N LEU A 81 -8.04 -2.32 5.25
CA LEU A 81 -7.53 -2.96 6.47
C LEU A 81 -6.84 -4.32 6.23
N PHE A 82 -6.94 -4.89 5.02
CA PHE A 82 -6.22 -6.09 4.61
C PHE A 82 -5.08 -5.76 3.63
N ALA A 83 -4.41 -4.64 3.88
CA ALA A 83 -3.26 -4.21 3.11
C ALA A 83 -2.10 -3.89 4.03
N GLU A 84 -0.89 -4.06 3.55
CA GLU A 84 0.33 -3.73 4.29
C GLU A 84 0.47 -2.23 4.47
N LEU A 85 -0.03 -1.46 3.49
CA LEU A 85 -0.14 0.00 3.54
C LEU A 85 -1.49 0.42 3.00
N ALA A 86 -2.19 1.29 3.71
CA ALA A 86 -3.51 1.72 3.27
C ALA A 86 -3.88 3.14 3.65
N MET A 87 -4.82 3.70 2.89
CA MET A 87 -5.40 5.02 3.14
C MET A 87 -6.91 4.97 3.10
N VAL A 88 -7.55 5.68 4.02
CA VAL A 88 -9.02 5.84 4.07
C VAL A 88 -9.39 7.31 4.10
N GLY A 89 -10.16 7.77 3.11
CA GLY A 89 -10.57 9.16 2.99
C GLY A 89 -11.48 9.63 4.13
N ARG A 90 -11.08 10.72 4.78
CA ARG A 90 -11.89 11.45 5.79
C ARG A 90 -12.62 12.62 5.20
N SER A 91 -11.93 13.39 4.39
CA SER A 91 -12.44 14.51 3.60
C SER A 91 -11.60 14.64 2.33
N GLU A 92 -11.91 15.60 1.47
CA GLU A 92 -11.12 15.84 0.26
C GLU A 92 -9.68 16.21 0.63
N GLY A 93 -8.72 15.47 0.08
CA GLY A 93 -7.30 15.66 0.34
C GLY A 93 -6.82 15.24 1.74
N VAL A 94 -7.66 14.61 2.58
CA VAL A 94 -7.28 14.18 3.94
C VAL A 94 -7.61 12.71 4.15
N TYR A 95 -6.64 11.95 4.66
CA TYR A 95 -6.73 10.51 4.81
C TYR A 95 -6.32 10.03 6.20
N ASP A 96 -6.93 8.97 6.68
CA ASP A 96 -6.35 8.14 7.73
C ASP A 96 -5.42 7.13 7.08
N VAL A 97 -4.23 6.98 7.62
CA VAL A 97 -3.19 6.05 7.14
C VAL A 97 -3.13 4.85 8.06
N PHE A 98 -3.14 3.66 7.47
CA PHE A 98 -3.06 2.37 8.16
C PHE A 98 -1.89 1.57 7.61
N ALA A 99 -1.29 0.72 8.45
CA ALA A 99 -0.21 -0.15 8.05
C ALA A 99 -0.24 -1.49 8.80
N GLY A 100 0.50 -2.49 8.31
CA GLY A 100 0.72 -3.78 8.95
C GLY A 100 -0.40 -4.82 8.77
N GLY A 101 -1.37 -4.61 7.88
CA GLY A 101 -2.35 -5.62 7.50
C GLY A 101 -1.74 -6.70 6.60
N ARG A 102 -2.54 -7.71 6.26
CA ARG A 102 -2.13 -8.79 5.36
C ARG A 102 -3.25 -9.12 4.36
N ALA A 103 -2.89 -9.24 3.07
CA ALA A 103 -3.84 -9.45 1.99
C ALA A 103 -4.65 -10.76 2.12
N GLN A 104 -4.09 -11.77 2.79
CA GLN A 104 -4.71 -13.06 3.11
C GLN A 104 -5.88 -12.92 4.10
N GLY A 105 -5.96 -11.82 4.86
CA GLY A 105 -7.08 -11.51 5.75
C GLY A 105 -6.97 -12.07 7.17
N ASP A 106 -5.86 -12.67 7.52
CA ASP A 106 -5.56 -13.20 8.86
C ASP A 106 -5.08 -12.12 9.83
N ARG A 107 -4.72 -10.94 9.31
CA ARG A 107 -4.27 -9.78 10.08
C ARG A 107 -4.81 -8.49 9.50
N THR A 108 -5.38 -7.63 10.36
CA THR A 108 -5.84 -6.30 9.98
C THR A 108 -4.79 -5.23 10.24
N ALA A 109 -4.77 -4.21 9.38
CA ALA A 109 -3.89 -3.05 9.53
C ALA A 109 -4.26 -2.21 10.76
N PHE A 110 -3.25 -1.64 11.41
CA PHE A 110 -3.39 -0.68 12.49
C PHE A 110 -3.44 0.75 11.95
N LEU A 111 -4.10 1.62 12.70
CA LEU A 111 -4.07 3.04 12.41
C LEU A 111 -2.68 3.60 12.76
N LEU A 112 -1.94 3.98 11.73
CA LEU A 112 -0.62 4.60 11.88
C LEU A 112 -0.73 6.09 12.19
N ARG A 113 -1.53 6.83 11.40
CA ARG A 113 -1.74 8.28 11.59
C ARG A 113 -3.13 8.71 11.14
N ARG A 114 -3.76 9.60 11.92
CA ARG A 114 -5.08 10.17 11.59
C ARG A 114 -4.96 11.46 10.82
N ALA A 115 -5.94 11.68 9.93
CA ALA A 115 -6.20 12.97 9.29
C ALA A 115 -4.96 13.58 8.61
N VAL A 116 -4.20 12.76 7.88
CA VAL A 116 -2.98 13.19 7.16
C VAL A 116 -3.40 13.92 5.88
N PRO A 117 -2.96 15.17 5.68
CA PRO A 117 -3.09 15.85 4.39
C PRO A 117 -2.34 15.09 3.29
N LEU A 118 -2.90 15.03 2.08
CA LEU A 118 -2.28 14.30 0.96
C LEU A 118 -0.84 14.74 0.68
N GLY A 119 -0.55 16.04 0.85
CA GLY A 119 0.79 16.58 0.68
C GLY A 119 1.83 16.00 1.65
N GLU A 120 1.40 15.57 2.84
CA GLU A 120 2.28 14.98 3.88
C GLU A 120 2.40 13.44 3.75
N VAL A 121 1.48 12.80 3.01
CA VAL A 121 1.48 11.33 2.86
C VAL A 121 2.76 10.83 2.21
N ARG A 122 3.28 11.56 1.23
CA ARG A 122 4.51 11.17 0.53
C ARG A 122 5.71 11.12 1.46
N GLU A 123 5.87 12.12 2.31
CA GLU A 123 6.97 12.17 3.28
C GLU A 123 6.83 11.07 4.34
N LEU A 124 5.61 10.85 4.83
CA LEU A 124 5.33 9.76 5.75
C LEU A 124 5.71 8.40 5.17
N PHE A 125 5.32 8.11 3.92
CA PHE A 125 5.64 6.84 3.27
C PHE A 125 7.13 6.70 2.96
N ARG A 126 7.76 7.80 2.51
CA ARG A 126 9.21 7.82 2.26
C ARG A 126 9.98 7.47 3.52
N GLU A 127 9.62 8.05 4.66
CA GLU A 127 10.27 7.76 5.93
C GLU A 127 10.04 6.32 6.38
N LEU A 128 8.84 5.76 6.21
CA LEU A 128 8.56 4.35 6.48
C LEU A 128 9.44 3.41 5.65
N PHE A 129 9.52 3.64 4.34
CA PHE A 129 10.33 2.78 3.46
C PHE A 129 11.84 2.97 3.70
N ARG A 130 12.28 4.17 4.04
CA ARG A 130 13.67 4.41 4.45
C ARG A 130 14.04 3.59 5.69
N GLN A 131 13.18 3.61 6.71
CA GLN A 131 13.40 2.83 7.95
C GLN A 131 13.34 1.33 7.68
N PHE A 132 12.41 0.89 6.85
CA PHE A 132 12.32 -0.52 6.46
C PHE A 132 13.56 -0.99 5.71
N ALA A 133 14.06 -0.21 4.76
CA ALA A 133 15.28 -0.54 4.01
C ALA A 133 16.50 -0.73 4.93
N LEU A 134 16.64 0.10 5.97
CA LEU A 134 17.67 -0.05 6.98
C LEU A 134 17.50 -1.36 7.77
N ALA A 135 16.27 -1.64 8.23
CA ALA A 135 15.97 -2.86 8.99
C ALA A 135 16.16 -4.13 8.15
N LYS A 136 15.79 -4.08 6.87
CA LYS A 136 15.98 -5.19 5.92
C LYS A 136 17.46 -5.47 5.65
N GLY A 137 18.32 -4.45 5.68
CA GLY A 137 19.77 -4.61 5.62
C GLY A 137 20.36 -5.38 6.81
N GLU A 138 19.67 -5.39 7.96
CA GLU A 138 20.04 -6.16 9.16
C GLU A 138 19.42 -7.56 9.18
N ASN A 139 18.23 -7.73 8.56
CA ASN A 139 17.50 -8.99 8.48
C ASN A 139 16.75 -9.10 7.15
N GLU A 140 17.32 -9.83 6.19
CA GLU A 140 16.78 -10.01 4.84
C GLU A 140 15.43 -10.77 4.80
N GLU A 141 15.06 -11.50 5.85
CA GLU A 141 13.80 -12.25 5.91
C GLU A 141 12.58 -11.36 6.14
N TRP A 142 12.77 -10.10 6.59
CA TRP A 142 11.69 -9.17 6.80
C TRP A 142 10.97 -8.82 5.49
N THR A 143 9.65 -8.98 5.46
CA THR A 143 8.78 -8.26 4.51
C THR A 143 8.34 -6.93 5.13
N PHE A 144 7.96 -5.97 4.27
CA PHE A 144 7.47 -4.67 4.75
C PHE A 144 6.30 -4.82 5.72
N GLY A 145 5.32 -5.66 5.38
CA GLY A 145 4.14 -5.87 6.21
C GLY A 145 4.44 -6.50 7.57
N GLU A 146 5.41 -7.41 7.67
CA GLU A 146 5.83 -8.03 8.92
C GLU A 146 6.62 -7.06 9.79
N TRP A 147 7.58 -6.36 9.19
CA TRP A 147 8.37 -5.37 9.89
C TRP A 147 7.53 -4.25 10.49
N VAL A 148 6.64 -3.64 9.70
CA VAL A 148 5.79 -2.55 10.19
C VAL A 148 4.81 -3.02 11.27
N PHE A 149 4.31 -4.26 11.15
CA PHE A 149 3.44 -4.84 12.16
C PHE A 149 4.16 -5.03 13.50
N ASP A 150 5.37 -5.56 13.47
CA ASP A 150 6.19 -5.78 14.67
C ASP A 150 6.51 -4.45 15.38
N ARG A 151 6.89 -3.43 14.62
CA ARG A 151 7.11 -2.08 15.17
C ARG A 151 5.86 -1.46 15.79
N LEU A 152 4.70 -1.63 15.15
CA LEU A 152 3.43 -1.12 15.70
C LEU A 152 3.04 -1.81 17.00
N LEU A 153 3.36 -3.11 17.15
CA LEU A 153 3.13 -3.87 18.39
C LEU A 153 4.11 -3.48 19.50
N SER A 154 5.38 -3.24 19.18
CA SER A 154 6.40 -2.85 20.16
C SER A 154 6.24 -1.42 20.69
N GLY A 155 5.32 -0.62 20.11
CA GLY A 155 5.08 0.77 20.50
C GLY A 155 6.18 1.74 20.08
N GLU A 156 7.08 1.32 19.20
CA GLU A 156 8.19 2.14 18.67
C GLU A 156 7.75 3.06 17.51
N THR A 157 6.47 3.38 17.43
CA THR A 157 5.91 4.23 16.38
C THR A 157 5.83 5.69 16.79
N GLU A 158 6.95 6.40 16.81
CA GLU A 158 6.98 7.81 16.40
C GLU A 158 7.88 7.91 15.17
N PRO A 159 7.30 8.19 13.99
CA PRO A 159 8.08 8.66 12.84
C PRO A 159 8.39 10.13 12.98
#